data_6fb3057e9536d2cf127aa1dd636ae123
#
_entry.id   6fb3057e9536d2cf127aa1dd636ae123
#
_cell.length_a   1.000
_cell.length_b   1.000
_cell.length_c   1.000
_cell.angle_alpha   90.00
_cell.angle_beta   90.00
_cell.angle_gamma   90.00
#
_symmetry.space_group_name_H-M   'P 1'
#
loop_
_entity.id
_entity.type
_entity.pdbx_description
1 polymer ?
#
loop_
_entity_poly.entity_id
_entity_poly.type
_entity_poly.pdbx_seq_one_letter_code
_entity_poly.pdbx_strand_id
1 'polypeptide(L)'
;MKYYYNNVPGKGLCRNNLIYTSLINEDKTEFCMWFNNDTDYHKGQNEVVDPVLMDMKFTREKEFLLLLDVDHKELIPKITRIDSEEKKIYFEIQGDDFWEQSHGKKFEDVVPRWEQEMLYMLETHKKLGIYKYSLHPSSYWVIDGELRNVNYFFAYREDETPITVQEHLSHISKERQKELMPKMKKMRIKATKSYSFHKLQILCLESFRNVYPDSFIDKAISIYK
;
A
#
# COMPACT_ATOMS: atom_id res chain seq x y z
N MET A 1 5.80 -16.45 -22.07
CA MET A 1 6.07 -16.85 -20.67
C MET A 1 4.72 -17.17 -20.02
N LYS A 2 4.62 -18.28 -19.28
CA LYS A 2 3.35 -18.70 -18.65
C LYS A 2 3.32 -18.18 -17.22
N TYR A 3 2.16 -17.62 -16.79
CA TYR A 3 1.94 -17.10 -15.45
C TYR A 3 0.88 -17.93 -14.74
N TYR A 4 1.01 -18.03 -13.43
CA TYR A 4 0.11 -18.74 -12.53
C TYR A 4 -0.38 -17.78 -11.46
N TYR A 5 -1.58 -18.04 -10.94
CA TYR A 5 -2.06 -17.30 -9.78
C TYR A 5 -1.12 -17.54 -8.59
N ASN A 6 -0.66 -16.45 -8.00
CA ASN A 6 0.18 -16.51 -6.82
C ASN A 6 -0.70 -16.67 -5.57
N ASN A 7 -1.34 -17.83 -5.45
CA ASN A 7 -2.14 -18.20 -4.30
C ASN A 7 -1.24 -18.79 -3.21
N VAL A 8 -1.21 -18.18 -2.04
CA VAL A 8 -0.59 -18.77 -0.86
C VAL A 8 -1.59 -19.77 -0.24
N PRO A 9 -1.35 -21.09 -0.30
CA PRO A 9 -2.27 -22.07 0.24
C PRO A 9 -2.48 -21.87 1.74
N GLY A 10 -3.75 -21.97 2.18
CA GLY A 10 -4.10 -21.94 3.60
C GLY A 10 -4.24 -20.56 4.24
N LYS A 11 -3.96 -19.49 3.51
CA LYS A 11 -4.26 -18.12 3.96
C LYS A 11 -5.53 -17.67 3.29
N GLY A 12 -6.50 -17.22 4.09
CA GLY A 12 -7.69 -16.54 3.58
C GLY A 12 -7.26 -15.43 2.61
N LEU A 13 -8.16 -15.04 1.73
CA LEU A 13 -7.91 -14.02 0.73
C LEU A 13 -7.18 -12.84 1.35
N CYS A 14 -5.93 -12.68 0.95
CA CYS A 14 -5.19 -11.50 1.31
C CYS A 14 -5.97 -10.28 0.82
N ARG A 15 -6.14 -9.28 1.66
CA ARG A 15 -6.87 -8.04 1.33
C ARG A 15 -6.38 -7.41 0.02
N ASN A 16 -5.12 -7.60 -0.31
CA ASN A 16 -4.52 -7.15 -1.56
C ASN A 16 -5.13 -7.84 -2.79
N ASN A 17 -5.64 -9.05 -2.65
CA ASN A 17 -6.25 -9.79 -3.75
C ASN A 17 -7.58 -9.17 -4.23
N LEU A 18 -8.25 -8.35 -3.42
CA LEU A 18 -9.41 -7.55 -3.83
C LEU A 18 -9.03 -6.30 -4.65
N ILE A 19 -7.76 -6.00 -4.77
CA ILE A 19 -7.25 -4.78 -5.40
C ILE A 19 -6.61 -5.10 -6.73
N TYR A 20 -5.85 -6.18 -6.79
CA TYR A 20 -5.24 -6.72 -7.99
C TYR A 20 -5.10 -8.24 -7.87
N THR A 21 -5.00 -8.91 -9.01
CA THR A 21 -4.66 -10.33 -9.07
C THR A 21 -3.14 -10.46 -9.09
N SER A 22 -2.61 -11.27 -8.18
CA SER A 22 -1.18 -11.60 -8.16
C SER A 22 -0.89 -12.75 -9.10
N LEU A 23 0.02 -12.54 -10.04
CA LEU A 23 0.51 -13.59 -10.93
C LEU A 23 2.02 -13.73 -10.77
N ILE A 24 2.52 -14.95 -10.91
CA ILE A 24 3.95 -15.26 -10.88
C ILE A 24 4.28 -16.19 -12.05
N ASN A 25 5.45 -16.00 -12.67
CA ASN A 25 5.93 -16.90 -13.72
C ASN A 25 6.43 -18.23 -13.13
N GLU A 26 6.64 -19.22 -14.02
CA GLU A 26 7.04 -20.59 -13.62
C GLU A 26 8.35 -20.63 -12.83
N ASP A 27 9.32 -19.81 -13.23
CA ASP A 27 10.64 -19.72 -12.60
C ASP A 27 10.68 -18.85 -11.34
N LYS A 28 9.54 -18.21 -10.99
CA LYS A 28 9.42 -17.27 -9.87
C LYS A 28 10.36 -16.06 -9.94
N THR A 29 10.75 -15.68 -11.13
CA THR A 29 11.65 -14.56 -11.41
C THR A 29 10.94 -13.30 -11.87
N GLU A 30 9.65 -13.37 -12.15
CA GLU A 30 8.83 -12.19 -12.48
C GLU A 30 7.48 -12.29 -11.79
N PHE A 31 7.09 -11.23 -11.13
CA PHE A 31 5.80 -11.05 -10.48
C PHE A 31 4.97 -10.02 -11.23
N CYS A 32 3.66 -10.22 -11.32
CA CYS A 32 2.75 -9.31 -11.98
C CYS A 32 1.58 -8.91 -11.07
N MET A 33 1.36 -7.62 -10.94
CA MET A 33 0.10 -7.05 -10.44
C MET A 33 -0.86 -6.86 -11.61
N TRP A 34 -1.95 -7.58 -11.64
CA TRP A 34 -2.98 -7.48 -12.66
C TRP A 34 -4.25 -6.85 -12.10
N PHE A 35 -4.54 -5.63 -12.49
CA PHE A 35 -5.73 -4.88 -12.06
C PHE A 35 -6.95 -5.26 -12.90
N ASN A 36 -7.50 -6.45 -12.63
CA ASN A 36 -8.63 -7.00 -13.37
C ASN A 36 -9.69 -7.57 -12.41
N ASN A 37 -10.96 -7.27 -12.68
CA ASN A 37 -12.12 -7.77 -11.94
C ASN A 37 -12.61 -9.14 -12.39
N ASP A 38 -12.24 -9.56 -13.59
CA ASP A 38 -12.92 -10.63 -14.33
C ASP A 38 -12.23 -11.98 -14.20
N THR A 39 -11.50 -12.19 -13.13
CA THR A 39 -10.82 -13.44 -12.89
C THR A 39 -11.73 -14.41 -12.15
N ASP A 40 -11.58 -15.71 -12.42
CA ASP A 40 -12.24 -16.80 -11.67
C ASP A 40 -11.94 -16.71 -10.17
N TYR A 41 -10.86 -16.04 -9.82
CA TYR A 41 -10.41 -15.74 -8.47
C TYR A 41 -11.37 -14.81 -7.71
N HIS A 42 -12.01 -13.85 -8.38
CA HIS A 42 -12.97 -12.92 -7.78
C HIS A 42 -14.40 -13.45 -7.77
N LYS A 43 -14.72 -14.45 -8.60
CA LYS A 43 -16.08 -15.01 -8.76
C LYS A 43 -16.66 -15.64 -7.50
N GLY A 44 -15.84 -16.02 -6.52
CA GLY A 44 -16.30 -16.58 -5.24
C GLY A 44 -16.57 -15.54 -4.14
N GLN A 45 -16.31 -14.27 -4.41
CA GLN A 45 -16.36 -13.23 -3.40
C GLN A 45 -17.44 -12.23 -3.79
N ASN A 46 -18.59 -12.29 -3.41
CA ASN A 46 -19.75 -11.40 -3.64
C ASN A 46 -19.47 -9.87 -3.77
N GLU A 47 -18.23 -9.47 -3.99
CA GLU A 47 -17.80 -8.08 -4.19
C GLU A 47 -17.38 -7.87 -5.65
N VAL A 48 -18.31 -7.35 -6.42
CA VAL A 48 -17.99 -6.80 -7.76
C VAL A 48 -17.22 -5.50 -7.56
N VAL A 49 -15.94 -5.50 -7.90
CA VAL A 49 -15.15 -4.27 -7.87
C VAL A 49 -15.50 -3.44 -9.12
N ASP A 50 -15.85 -2.18 -8.92
CA ASP A 50 -16.19 -1.25 -9.99
C ASP A 50 -14.99 -1.14 -10.98
N PRO A 51 -15.20 -1.37 -12.30
CA PRO A 51 -14.16 -1.21 -13.32
C PRO A 51 -13.50 0.17 -13.30
N VAL A 52 -14.26 1.24 -13.06
CA VAL A 52 -13.73 2.61 -12.96
C VAL A 52 -12.77 2.73 -11.78
N LEU A 53 -13.09 2.09 -10.67
CA LEU A 53 -12.21 2.05 -9.51
C LEU A 53 -10.91 1.28 -9.80
N MET A 54 -10.98 0.20 -10.59
CA MET A 54 -9.79 -0.55 -11.01
C MET A 54 -8.89 0.23 -11.95
N ASP A 55 -9.46 0.97 -12.88
CA ASP A 55 -8.71 1.89 -13.76
C ASP A 55 -7.98 2.95 -12.95
N MET A 56 -8.66 3.55 -12.00
CA MET A 56 -8.07 4.55 -11.11
C MET A 56 -6.91 3.95 -10.30
N LYS A 57 -7.08 2.75 -9.74
CA LYS A 57 -6.04 2.09 -8.94
C LYS A 57 -4.82 1.75 -9.78
N PHE A 58 -5.02 1.18 -10.98
CA PHE A 58 -3.92 0.90 -11.90
C PHE A 58 -3.17 2.18 -12.28
N THR A 59 -3.90 3.23 -12.66
CA THR A 59 -3.31 4.50 -13.06
C THR A 59 -2.47 5.08 -11.93
N ARG A 60 -2.99 5.13 -10.72
CA ARG A 60 -2.25 5.64 -9.54
C ARG A 60 -1.03 4.80 -9.23
N GLU A 61 -1.16 3.48 -9.17
CA GLU A 61 -0.02 2.60 -8.91
C GLU A 61 1.10 2.85 -9.94
N LYS A 62 0.74 2.85 -11.24
CA LYS A 62 1.67 3.09 -12.33
C LYS A 62 2.37 4.44 -12.22
N GLU A 63 1.60 5.52 -12.01
CA GLU A 63 2.15 6.89 -11.96
C GLU A 63 3.13 7.09 -10.82
N PHE A 64 2.80 6.61 -9.62
CA PHE A 64 3.68 6.74 -8.47
C PHE A 64 4.93 5.85 -8.58
N LEU A 65 4.78 4.63 -9.09
CA LEU A 65 5.92 3.76 -9.33
C LEU A 65 6.87 4.34 -10.36
N LEU A 66 6.36 4.87 -11.47
CA LEU A 66 7.18 5.52 -12.50
C LEU A 66 7.85 6.80 -11.98
N LEU A 67 7.16 7.58 -11.15
CA LEU A 67 7.74 8.76 -10.52
C LEU A 67 8.94 8.40 -9.64
N LEU A 68 8.81 7.34 -8.85
CA LEU A 68 9.88 6.88 -7.96
C LEU A 68 11.00 6.15 -8.72
N ASP A 69 10.69 5.48 -9.81
CA ASP A 69 11.70 4.76 -10.64
C ASP A 69 12.74 5.70 -11.29
N VAL A 70 12.46 7.01 -11.35
CA VAL A 70 13.43 7.98 -11.89
C VAL A 70 14.60 8.19 -10.91
N ASP A 71 14.30 8.61 -9.67
CA ASP A 71 15.31 9.09 -8.72
C ASP A 71 15.35 8.34 -7.38
N HIS A 72 14.41 7.41 -7.15
CA HIS A 72 14.23 6.72 -5.87
C HIS A 72 13.96 5.23 -6.05
N LYS A 73 14.70 4.59 -6.95
CA LYS A 73 14.56 3.14 -7.29
C LYS A 73 14.72 2.23 -6.08
N GLU A 74 15.51 2.66 -5.11
CA GLU A 74 15.73 1.93 -3.87
C GLU A 74 14.47 1.82 -2.99
N LEU A 75 13.44 2.63 -3.25
CA LEU A 75 12.20 2.59 -2.46
C LEU A 75 11.15 1.61 -2.99
N ILE A 76 11.30 1.14 -4.22
CA ILE A 76 10.32 0.30 -4.91
C ILE A 76 10.96 -0.97 -5.47
N PRO A 77 10.18 -2.05 -5.71
CA PRO A 77 10.68 -3.19 -6.47
C PRO A 77 11.02 -2.77 -7.90
N LYS A 78 12.02 -3.41 -8.51
CA LYS A 78 12.43 -3.12 -9.89
C LYS A 78 11.32 -3.50 -10.87
N ILE A 79 10.82 -2.49 -11.61
CA ILE A 79 9.82 -2.66 -12.65
C ILE A 79 10.51 -3.21 -13.91
N THR A 80 9.97 -4.28 -14.50
CA THR A 80 10.46 -4.84 -15.76
C THR A 80 9.67 -4.33 -16.96
N ARG A 81 8.36 -4.18 -16.81
CA ARG A 81 7.48 -3.62 -17.85
C ARG A 81 6.12 -3.26 -17.28
N ILE A 82 5.41 -2.42 -18.04
CA ILE A 82 4.02 -2.04 -17.78
C ILE A 82 3.20 -2.28 -19.04
N ASP A 83 2.11 -3.01 -18.91
CA ASP A 83 1.11 -3.21 -19.95
C ASP A 83 -0.13 -2.41 -19.58
N SER A 84 -0.31 -1.26 -20.24
CA SER A 84 -1.42 -0.36 -19.93
C SER A 84 -2.76 -0.82 -20.52
N GLU A 85 -2.75 -1.63 -21.57
CA GLU A 85 -3.97 -2.18 -22.16
C GLU A 85 -4.56 -3.25 -21.27
N GLU A 86 -3.70 -4.19 -20.81
CA GLU A 86 -4.07 -5.27 -19.91
C GLU A 86 -4.08 -4.86 -18.42
N LYS A 87 -3.67 -3.62 -18.09
CA LYS A 87 -3.56 -3.09 -16.72
C LYS A 87 -2.68 -3.96 -15.82
N LYS A 88 -1.49 -4.29 -16.33
CA LYS A 88 -0.50 -5.14 -15.66
C LYS A 88 0.78 -4.38 -15.39
N ILE A 89 1.32 -4.57 -14.19
CA ILE A 89 2.64 -4.06 -13.80
C ILE A 89 3.49 -5.27 -13.41
N TYR A 90 4.66 -5.39 -14.03
CA TYR A 90 5.57 -6.51 -13.84
C TYR A 90 6.82 -6.05 -13.11
N PHE A 91 7.27 -6.88 -12.18
CA PHE A 91 8.45 -6.66 -11.36
C PHE A 91 9.43 -7.82 -11.53
N GLU A 92 10.73 -7.54 -11.46
CA GLU A 92 11.81 -8.52 -11.65
C GLU A 92 11.72 -9.69 -10.66
N ILE A 93 11.30 -9.40 -9.43
CA ILE A 93 11.14 -10.41 -8.38
C ILE A 93 10.01 -9.98 -7.44
N GLN A 94 9.29 -10.95 -6.93
CA GLN A 94 8.43 -10.70 -5.80
C GLN A 94 9.27 -10.75 -4.53
N GLY A 95 9.26 -9.65 -3.78
CA GLY A 95 9.75 -9.65 -2.41
C GLY A 95 8.81 -10.43 -1.48
N ASP A 96 9.36 -10.89 -0.38
CA ASP A 96 8.58 -11.47 0.70
C ASP A 96 7.72 -10.38 1.37
N ASP A 97 6.47 -10.70 1.69
CA ASP A 97 5.57 -9.79 2.40
C ASP A 97 6.10 -9.53 3.82
N PHE A 98 6.38 -8.27 4.14
CA PHE A 98 6.99 -7.89 5.43
C PHE A 98 6.11 -8.27 6.62
N TRP A 99 4.78 -8.15 6.49
CA TRP A 99 3.85 -8.57 7.54
C TRP A 99 3.92 -10.08 7.79
N GLU A 100 3.96 -10.87 6.72
CA GLU A 100 4.03 -12.32 6.82
C GLU A 100 5.36 -12.79 7.40
N GLN A 101 6.46 -12.20 6.95
CA GLN A 101 7.80 -12.51 7.47
C GLN A 101 7.95 -12.14 8.94
N SER A 102 7.24 -11.12 9.40
CA SER A 102 7.25 -10.65 10.79
C SER A 102 6.27 -11.40 11.70
N HIS A 103 5.53 -12.38 11.18
CA HIS A 103 4.56 -13.09 12.01
C HIS A 103 5.25 -13.87 13.14
N GLY A 104 4.91 -13.50 14.39
CA GLY A 104 5.53 -14.08 15.59
C GLY A 104 6.99 -13.66 15.86
N LYS A 105 7.50 -12.66 15.14
CA LYS A 105 8.82 -12.07 15.31
C LYS A 105 8.71 -10.57 15.51
N LYS A 106 9.77 -9.93 15.95
CA LYS A 106 9.87 -8.46 15.91
C LYS A 106 10.24 -8.01 14.50
N PHE A 107 9.88 -6.80 14.13
CA PHE A 107 10.21 -6.24 12.81
C PHE A 107 11.73 -6.17 12.57
N GLU A 108 12.51 -5.84 13.59
CA GLU A 108 13.96 -5.78 13.53
C GLU A 108 14.65 -7.15 13.32
N ASP A 109 13.97 -8.25 13.65
CA ASP A 109 14.49 -9.61 13.38
C ASP A 109 14.36 -9.97 11.89
N VAL A 110 13.51 -9.27 11.14
CA VAL A 110 13.28 -9.48 9.70
C VAL A 110 14.04 -8.46 8.87
N VAL A 111 13.91 -7.18 9.22
CA VAL A 111 14.63 -6.07 8.59
C VAL A 111 15.25 -5.22 9.71
N PRO A 112 16.55 -5.37 10.00
CA PRO A 112 17.17 -4.71 11.15
C PRO A 112 17.03 -3.18 11.19
N ARG A 113 16.89 -2.54 10.02
CA ARG A 113 16.75 -1.08 9.90
C ARG A 113 15.36 -0.64 9.44
N TRP A 114 14.34 -1.48 9.63
CA TRP A 114 12.98 -1.23 9.14
C TRP A 114 12.43 0.16 9.51
N GLU A 115 12.69 0.61 10.73
CA GLU A 115 12.21 1.91 11.21
C GLU A 115 12.84 3.07 10.43
N GLN A 116 14.17 3.02 10.25
CA GLN A 116 14.91 4.05 9.51
C GLN A 116 14.49 4.07 8.03
N GLU A 117 14.33 2.89 7.43
CA GLU A 117 13.92 2.75 6.03
C GLU A 117 12.50 3.29 5.82
N MET A 118 11.56 2.95 6.70
CA MET A 118 10.19 3.48 6.61
C MET A 118 10.13 4.99 6.85
N LEU A 119 10.89 5.54 7.81
CA LEU A 119 10.95 6.99 8.02
C LEU A 119 11.54 7.70 6.80
N TYR A 120 12.61 7.16 6.22
CA TYR A 120 13.20 7.68 4.98
C TYR A 120 12.19 7.68 3.82
N MET A 121 11.42 6.59 3.65
CA MET A 121 10.35 6.54 2.65
C MET A 121 9.29 7.63 2.89
N LEU A 122 8.84 7.81 4.13
CA LEU A 122 7.83 8.82 4.46
C LEU A 122 8.35 10.26 4.22
N GLU A 123 9.61 10.54 4.58
CA GLU A 123 10.26 11.83 4.31
C GLU A 123 10.39 12.09 2.80
N THR A 124 10.80 11.08 2.04
CA THR A 124 10.92 11.17 0.59
C THR A 124 9.54 11.40 -0.05
N HIS A 125 8.53 10.64 0.37
CA HIS A 125 7.15 10.85 -0.10
C HIS A 125 6.68 12.29 0.18
N LYS A 126 6.89 12.79 1.39
CA LYS A 126 6.53 14.17 1.73
C LYS A 126 7.24 15.19 0.84
N LYS A 127 8.56 15.03 0.60
CA LYS A 127 9.35 15.91 -0.28
C LYS A 127 8.82 15.91 -1.72
N LEU A 128 8.31 14.77 -2.19
CA LEU A 128 7.72 14.60 -3.52
C LEU A 128 6.23 14.97 -3.58
N GLY A 129 5.64 15.43 -2.48
CA GLY A 129 4.21 15.73 -2.39
C GLY A 129 3.32 14.48 -2.49
N ILE A 130 3.83 13.30 -2.08
CA ILE A 130 3.09 12.03 -2.10
C ILE A 130 2.52 11.75 -0.71
N TYR A 131 1.23 11.48 -0.63
CA TYR A 131 0.53 11.06 0.59
C TYR A 131 -0.01 9.65 0.41
N LYS A 132 0.67 8.67 0.99
CA LYS A 132 0.34 7.25 0.88
C LYS A 132 -0.38 6.76 2.13
N TYR A 133 -1.59 6.26 1.97
CA TYR A 133 -2.41 5.76 3.08
C TYR A 133 -2.33 4.25 3.29
N SER A 134 -1.73 3.51 2.36
CA SER A 134 -1.43 2.07 2.50
C SER A 134 -0.13 1.86 3.28
N LEU A 135 -0.18 2.05 4.61
CA LEU A 135 0.99 1.96 5.49
C LEU A 135 1.03 0.67 6.34
N HIS A 136 0.13 -0.28 6.10
CA HIS A 136 0.20 -1.58 6.74
C HIS A 136 1.48 -2.32 6.31
N PRO A 137 2.14 -3.11 7.18
CA PRO A 137 3.36 -3.85 6.81
C PRO A 137 3.24 -4.72 5.55
N SER A 138 2.02 -5.21 5.23
CA SER A 138 1.74 -5.92 3.97
C SER A 138 1.82 -5.05 2.70
N SER A 139 2.08 -3.76 2.83
CA SER A 139 2.35 -2.85 1.70
C SER A 139 3.85 -2.68 1.44
N TYR A 140 4.67 -3.49 2.09
CA TYR A 140 6.12 -3.49 1.91
C TYR A 140 6.59 -4.91 1.62
N TRP A 141 7.50 -5.02 0.67
CA TRP A 141 8.22 -6.25 0.38
C TRP A 141 9.62 -6.18 0.95
N VAL A 142 10.10 -7.34 1.43
CA VAL A 142 11.49 -7.53 1.83
C VAL A 142 12.23 -8.11 0.63
N ILE A 143 13.17 -7.35 0.09
CA ILE A 143 14.04 -7.74 -1.03
C ILE A 143 15.48 -7.48 -0.59
N ASP A 144 16.30 -8.52 -0.58
CA ASP A 144 17.71 -8.46 -0.14
C ASP A 144 17.89 -7.88 1.28
N GLY A 145 16.93 -8.14 2.16
CA GLY A 145 16.94 -7.66 3.56
C GLY A 145 16.55 -6.20 3.74
N GLU A 146 16.05 -5.53 2.70
CA GLU A 146 15.60 -4.15 2.73
C GLU A 146 14.11 -4.04 2.34
N LEU A 147 13.44 -2.99 2.80
CA LEU A 147 12.04 -2.73 2.46
C LEU A 147 11.91 -2.09 1.08
N ARG A 148 10.95 -2.58 0.31
CA ARG A 148 10.48 -1.96 -0.93
C ARG A 148 9.00 -1.68 -0.81
N ASN A 149 8.60 -0.48 -1.18
CA ASN A 149 7.23 -0.03 -1.03
C ASN A 149 6.40 -0.38 -2.27
N VAL A 150 5.22 -0.91 -2.05
CA VAL A 150 4.21 -1.24 -3.08
C VAL A 150 2.84 -0.71 -2.64
N ASN A 151 1.82 -0.90 -3.48
CA ASN A 151 0.45 -0.52 -3.15
C ASN A 151 0.23 1.01 -3.06
N TYR A 152 0.58 1.73 -4.14
CA TYR A 152 0.34 3.17 -4.28
C TYR A 152 -1.08 3.52 -4.76
N PHE A 153 -1.93 2.55 -5.02
CA PHE A 153 -3.29 2.77 -5.51
C PHE A 153 -4.18 3.61 -4.57
N PHE A 154 -3.79 3.83 -3.33
CA PHE A 154 -4.39 4.76 -2.37
C PHE A 154 -3.42 5.88 -1.97
N ALA A 155 -2.52 6.26 -2.86
CA ALA A 155 -1.70 7.44 -2.70
C ALA A 155 -2.34 8.64 -3.41
N TYR A 156 -2.02 9.83 -2.97
CA TYR A 156 -2.50 11.11 -3.50
C TYR A 156 -1.33 12.06 -3.67
N ARG A 157 -1.45 12.98 -4.61
CA ARG A 157 -0.51 14.08 -4.79
C ARG A 157 -1.00 15.32 -4.06
N GLU A 158 -0.06 16.15 -3.61
CA GLU A 158 -0.37 17.39 -2.90
C GLU A 158 -1.18 18.38 -3.73
N ASP A 159 -1.06 18.34 -5.05
CA ASP A 159 -1.77 19.19 -6.01
C ASP A 159 -3.18 18.69 -6.35
N GLU A 160 -3.59 17.53 -5.87
CA GLU A 160 -4.94 17.01 -6.06
C GLU A 160 -5.96 17.69 -5.13
N THR A 161 -7.24 17.61 -5.48
CA THR A 161 -8.33 18.06 -4.61
C THR A 161 -8.39 17.16 -3.37
N PRO A 162 -8.34 17.74 -2.15
CA PRO A 162 -8.44 16.95 -0.94
C PRO A 162 -9.75 16.17 -0.86
N ILE A 163 -9.64 14.89 -0.56
CA ILE A 163 -10.77 14.00 -0.37
C ILE A 163 -11.48 14.22 0.97
N THR A 164 -12.72 13.80 1.09
CA THR A 164 -13.40 13.74 2.37
C THR A 164 -12.82 12.64 3.25
N VAL A 165 -12.99 12.77 4.56
CA VAL A 165 -12.61 11.68 5.48
C VAL A 165 -13.40 10.40 5.20
N GLN A 166 -14.66 10.52 4.77
CA GLN A 166 -15.48 9.36 4.41
C GLN A 166 -14.89 8.60 3.21
N GLU A 167 -14.45 9.31 2.18
CA GLU A 167 -13.74 8.70 1.04
C GLU A 167 -12.46 8.04 1.48
N HIS A 168 -11.63 8.72 2.29
CA HIS A 168 -10.42 8.13 2.86
C HIS A 168 -10.73 6.87 3.69
N LEU A 169 -11.74 6.90 4.55
CA LEU A 169 -12.13 5.77 5.39
C LEU A 169 -12.67 4.58 4.56
N SER A 170 -13.23 4.81 3.37
CA SER A 170 -13.70 3.72 2.51
C SER A 170 -12.56 2.76 2.10
N HIS A 171 -11.31 3.21 2.16
CA HIS A 171 -10.12 2.45 1.79
C HIS A 171 -9.53 1.61 2.94
N ILE A 172 -10.06 1.73 4.16
CA ILE A 172 -9.59 0.98 5.34
C ILE A 172 -10.69 0.08 5.91
N SER A 173 -10.28 -0.97 6.62
CA SER A 173 -11.23 -1.94 7.17
C SER A 173 -12.19 -1.32 8.19
N LYS A 174 -13.36 -1.93 8.37
CA LYS A 174 -14.35 -1.48 9.37
C LYS A 174 -13.80 -1.49 10.79
N GLU A 175 -12.95 -2.44 11.12
CA GLU A 175 -12.25 -2.55 12.40
C GLU A 175 -11.36 -1.32 12.63
N ARG A 176 -10.55 -0.96 11.63
CA ARG A 176 -9.72 0.26 11.66
C ARG A 176 -10.54 1.53 11.75
N GLN A 177 -11.65 1.59 11.03
CA GLN A 177 -12.57 2.73 11.12
C GLN A 177 -13.07 2.91 12.56
N LYS A 178 -13.48 1.81 13.25
CA LYS A 178 -13.91 1.86 14.65
C LYS A 178 -12.82 2.37 15.58
N GLU A 179 -11.57 1.94 15.40
CA GLU A 179 -10.41 2.40 16.16
C GLU A 179 -10.11 3.90 15.95
N LEU A 180 -10.36 4.40 14.74
CA LEU A 180 -10.14 5.81 14.39
C LEU A 180 -11.22 6.75 14.98
N MET A 181 -12.44 6.29 15.21
CA MET A 181 -13.55 7.14 15.66
C MET A 181 -13.21 7.98 16.92
N PRO A 182 -12.63 7.41 18.00
CA PRO A 182 -12.22 8.20 19.16
C PRO A 182 -11.15 9.24 18.85
N LYS A 183 -10.18 8.86 17.98
CA LYS A 183 -9.09 9.74 17.56
C LYS A 183 -9.59 10.88 16.69
N MET A 184 -10.50 10.59 15.75
CA MET A 184 -11.18 11.60 14.94
C MET A 184 -11.91 12.62 15.81
N LYS A 185 -12.64 12.16 16.83
CA LYS A 185 -13.32 13.03 17.80
C LYS A 185 -12.33 13.92 18.54
N LYS A 186 -11.23 13.35 19.06
CA LYS A 186 -10.15 14.12 19.72
C LYS A 186 -9.53 15.17 18.80
N MET A 187 -9.31 14.83 17.53
CA MET A 187 -8.75 15.73 16.52
C MET A 187 -9.80 16.68 15.90
N ARG A 188 -11.05 16.62 16.35
CA ARG A 188 -12.19 17.40 15.80
C ARG A 188 -12.39 17.19 14.30
N ILE A 189 -12.18 15.97 13.82
CA ILE A 189 -12.33 15.58 12.42
C ILE A 189 -13.75 15.11 12.17
N LYS A 190 -14.40 15.65 11.14
CA LYS A 190 -15.76 15.27 10.70
C LYS A 190 -15.67 14.49 9.38
N ALA A 191 -16.32 13.34 9.29
CA ALA A 191 -16.27 12.45 8.14
C ALA A 191 -16.69 13.12 6.81
N THR A 192 -17.67 14.04 6.88
CA THR A 192 -18.22 14.73 5.71
C THR A 192 -17.41 15.95 5.24
N LYS A 193 -16.26 16.24 5.87
CA LYS A 193 -15.42 17.36 5.48
C LYS A 193 -14.12 16.88 4.85
N SER A 194 -13.63 17.62 3.88
CA SER A 194 -12.27 17.51 3.35
C SER A 194 -11.28 18.16 4.30
N TYR A 195 -10.08 17.61 4.35
CA TYR A 195 -8.95 18.11 5.12
C TYR A 195 -7.68 18.03 4.27
N SER A 196 -6.66 18.80 4.63
CA SER A 196 -5.35 18.70 3.96
C SER A 196 -4.82 17.26 4.02
N PHE A 197 -4.08 16.87 3.00
CA PHE A 197 -3.47 15.54 2.96
C PHE A 197 -2.54 15.28 4.17
N HIS A 198 -1.81 16.28 4.66
CA HIS A 198 -1.04 16.19 5.91
C HIS A 198 -1.90 15.72 7.08
N LYS A 199 -3.06 16.33 7.27
CA LYS A 199 -3.96 15.95 8.37
C LYS A 199 -4.53 14.55 8.22
N LEU A 200 -4.84 14.15 6.99
CA LEU A 200 -5.29 12.79 6.69
C LEU A 200 -4.15 11.77 6.86
N GLN A 201 -2.91 12.14 6.51
CA GLN A 201 -1.74 11.29 6.73
C GLN A 201 -1.47 11.05 8.22
N ILE A 202 -1.57 12.10 9.06
CA ILE A 202 -1.48 11.95 10.51
C ILE A 202 -2.59 11.04 11.04
N LEU A 203 -3.83 11.20 10.56
CA LEU A 203 -4.94 10.33 10.95
C LEU A 203 -4.69 8.88 10.53
N CYS A 204 -4.12 8.67 9.34
CA CYS A 204 -3.75 7.35 8.85
C CYS A 204 -2.67 6.71 9.76
N LEU A 205 -1.60 7.43 10.07
CA LEU A 205 -0.53 6.95 10.96
C LEU A 205 -1.08 6.60 12.34
N GLU A 206 -1.95 7.45 12.91
CA GLU A 206 -2.64 7.15 14.18
C GLU A 206 -3.41 5.83 14.15
N SER A 207 -3.91 5.39 12.98
CA SER A 207 -4.64 4.13 12.86
C SER A 207 -3.75 2.89 13.01
N PHE A 208 -2.44 3.04 12.91
CA PHE A 208 -1.48 1.95 12.95
C PHE A 208 -0.75 1.79 14.30
N ARG A 209 -1.17 2.50 15.37
CA ARG A 209 -0.56 2.36 16.70
C ARG A 209 -0.66 0.96 17.31
N ASN A 210 -1.61 0.15 16.88
CA ASN A 210 -1.72 -1.26 17.29
C ASN A 210 -0.92 -2.22 16.37
N VAL A 211 -0.23 -1.72 15.36
CA VAL A 211 0.61 -2.50 14.43
C VAL A 211 2.08 -2.17 14.63
N TYR A 212 2.39 -0.88 14.73
CA TYR A 212 3.75 -0.39 14.94
C TYR A 212 3.95 0.12 16.36
N PRO A 213 5.19 0.14 16.88
CA PRO A 213 5.51 0.77 18.15
C PRO A 213 5.10 2.26 18.17
N ASP A 214 4.61 2.72 19.33
CA ASP A 214 4.19 4.12 19.49
C ASP A 214 5.34 5.11 19.20
N SER A 215 6.56 4.78 19.58
CA SER A 215 7.76 5.58 19.31
C SER A 215 8.00 5.82 17.82
N PHE A 216 7.79 4.79 16.99
CA PHE A 216 7.86 4.91 15.53
C PHE A 216 6.73 5.79 15.01
N ILE A 217 5.49 5.56 15.43
CA ILE A 217 4.34 6.37 14.99
C ILE A 217 4.52 7.85 15.35
N ASP A 218 5.05 8.16 16.53
CA ASP A 218 5.30 9.54 16.95
C ASP A 218 6.36 10.23 16.08
N LYS A 219 7.45 9.52 15.72
CA LYS A 219 8.45 10.00 14.77
C LYS A 219 7.84 10.22 13.38
N ALA A 220 7.08 9.24 12.87
CA ALA A 220 6.41 9.32 11.57
C ALA A 220 5.42 10.50 11.50
N ILE A 221 4.63 10.74 12.56
CA ILE A 221 3.73 11.89 12.67
C ILE A 221 4.52 13.21 12.66
N SER A 222 5.70 13.25 13.28
CA SER A 222 6.51 14.48 13.33
C SER A 222 6.95 14.96 11.94
N ILE A 223 7.10 14.03 10.98
CA ILE A 223 7.40 14.36 9.58
C ILE A 223 6.30 15.26 8.98
N TYR A 224 5.04 15.07 9.36
CA TYR A 224 3.87 15.75 8.79
C TYR A 224 3.34 16.92 9.66
N LYS A 225 4.02 17.28 10.72
CA LYS A 225 3.74 18.50 11.50
C LYS A 225 4.55 19.66 11.01
#